data_c5bccbe28bd865d0eefaddb4346440d3
#
_entry.id   c5bccbe28bd865d0eefaddb4346440d3
#
_cell.length_a   1.000
_cell.length_b   1.000
_cell.length_c   1.000
_cell.angle_alpha   90.00
_cell.angle_beta   90.00
_cell.angle_gamma   90.00
#
_symmetry.space_group_name_H-M   'P 1'
#
loop_
_entity.id
_entity.type
_entity.pdbx_description
1 polymer ?
#
loop_
_entity_poly.entity_id
_entity_poly.type
_entity_poly.pdbx_seq_one_letter_code
_entity_poly.pdbx_strand_id
1 'polypeptide(L)'
;MLKIDTHAHYLPRDWPDLAAKYGDARFPVIHHGDDGRHRIYKDGKFFREVWANAFDPEVRIADYAKFGVDVQVVSTVPVLFSYWAKPSQALELHRHLNDHAAGLCRKYPRHYAGIGTVDTTCTS
;
A
#
# COMPACT_ATOMS: atom_id res chain seq x y z
N MET A 1 -11.12 -24.50 -10.43
CA MET A 1 -11.43 -24.16 -9.02
C MET A 1 -10.95 -22.74 -8.73
N LEU A 2 -11.78 -21.95 -8.12
CA LEU A 2 -11.40 -20.58 -7.71
C LEU A 2 -10.33 -20.64 -6.59
N LYS A 3 -9.21 -19.95 -6.81
CA LYS A 3 -8.13 -19.85 -5.83
C LYS A 3 -8.00 -18.39 -5.34
N ILE A 4 -8.16 -18.21 -4.04
CA ILE A 4 -8.15 -16.89 -3.39
C ILE A 4 -6.96 -16.81 -2.43
N ASP A 5 -6.10 -15.81 -2.63
CA ASP A 5 -5.10 -15.43 -1.64
C ASP A 5 -5.74 -14.47 -0.63
N THR A 6 -5.86 -14.91 0.62
CA THR A 6 -6.54 -14.14 1.67
C THR A 6 -5.63 -13.21 2.44
N HIS A 7 -4.33 -13.20 2.15
CA HIS A 7 -3.35 -12.37 2.87
C HIS A 7 -2.32 -11.78 1.89
N ALA A 8 -2.68 -10.70 1.26
CA ALA A 8 -1.79 -9.98 0.35
C ALA A 8 -1.69 -8.50 0.74
N HIS A 9 -0.53 -7.91 0.51
CA HIS A 9 -0.29 -6.49 0.76
C HIS A 9 -0.08 -5.75 -0.55
N TYR A 10 -0.54 -4.50 -0.60
CA TYR A 10 -0.47 -3.66 -1.78
C TYR A 10 -0.06 -2.24 -1.41
N LEU A 11 0.73 -1.61 -2.27
CA LEU A 11 1.19 -0.23 -2.12
C LEU A 11 0.57 0.66 -3.19
N PRO A 12 0.12 1.87 -2.87
CA PRO A 12 -0.15 2.89 -3.88
C PRO A 12 1.12 3.26 -4.64
N ARG A 13 1.03 3.36 -5.96
CA ARG A 13 2.14 3.90 -6.76
C ARG A 13 2.40 5.37 -6.43
N ASP A 14 1.33 6.14 -6.37
CA ASP A 14 1.39 7.58 -6.08
C ASP A 14 1.31 7.77 -4.57
N TRP A 15 2.48 7.83 -3.96
CA TRP A 15 2.64 7.94 -2.52
C TRP A 15 2.83 9.41 -2.12
N PRO A 16 1.99 9.96 -1.24
CA PRO A 16 2.19 11.32 -0.76
C PRO A 16 3.43 11.41 0.13
N ASP A 17 4.28 12.40 -0.11
CA ASP A 17 5.45 12.64 0.74
C ASP A 17 5.02 13.36 2.04
N LEU A 18 4.47 12.59 2.97
CA LEU A 18 4.05 13.10 4.26
C LEU A 18 5.25 13.45 5.16
N ALA A 19 6.41 12.83 4.91
CA ALA A 19 7.63 13.18 5.63
C ALA A 19 8.01 14.64 5.35
N ALA A 20 8.01 15.08 4.10
CA ALA A 20 8.24 16.46 3.73
C ALA A 20 7.10 17.37 4.20
N LYS A 21 5.85 16.95 4.02
CA LYS A 21 4.68 17.76 4.38
C LYS A 21 4.61 18.11 5.87
N TYR A 22 4.92 17.15 6.74
CA TYR A 22 4.82 17.31 8.19
C TYR A 22 6.18 17.49 8.90
N GLY A 23 7.27 17.47 8.15
CA GLY A 23 8.62 17.57 8.72
C GLY A 23 8.96 16.41 9.65
N ASP A 24 8.46 15.21 9.37
CA ASP A 24 8.62 14.04 10.22
C ASP A 24 9.10 12.83 9.41
N ALA A 25 10.40 12.53 9.54
CA ALA A 25 11.05 11.45 8.79
C ALA A 25 10.53 10.03 9.14
N ARG A 26 9.71 9.88 10.18
CA ARG A 26 9.09 8.59 10.51
C ARG A 26 8.04 8.17 9.47
N PHE A 27 7.46 9.12 8.74
CA PHE A 27 6.59 8.78 7.61
C PHE A 27 7.39 8.09 6.50
N PRO A 28 6.92 6.95 5.99
CA PRO A 28 7.59 6.27 4.89
C PRO A 28 7.57 7.09 3.61
N VAL A 29 8.64 7.00 2.84
CA VAL A 29 8.78 7.60 1.51
C VAL A 29 9.15 6.52 0.52
N ILE A 30 8.57 6.55 -0.67
CA ILE A 30 8.89 5.60 -1.74
C ILE A 30 9.61 6.35 -2.87
N HIS A 31 10.78 5.85 -3.22
CA HIS A 31 11.55 6.33 -4.37
C HIS A 31 11.46 5.32 -5.51
N HIS A 32 10.88 5.75 -6.61
CA HIS A 32 10.80 4.96 -7.84
C HIS A 32 12.06 5.17 -8.66
N GLY A 33 12.88 4.13 -8.79
CA GLY A 33 14.12 4.17 -9.57
C GLY A 33 13.88 3.86 -11.05
N ASP A 34 14.70 4.45 -11.92
CA ASP A 34 14.67 4.23 -13.36
C ASP A 34 15.14 2.81 -13.76
N ASP A 35 15.83 2.14 -12.84
CA ASP A 35 16.31 0.77 -12.99
C ASP A 35 15.23 -0.31 -12.73
N GLY A 36 13.97 0.10 -12.56
CA GLY A 36 12.86 -0.79 -12.23
C GLY A 36 12.83 -1.22 -10.76
N ARG A 37 13.71 -0.67 -9.95
CA ARG A 37 13.77 -0.92 -8.50
C ARG A 37 13.13 0.24 -7.76
N HIS A 38 12.35 -0.08 -6.75
CA HIS A 38 11.62 0.90 -5.95
C HIS A 38 12.00 0.69 -4.49
N ARG A 39 12.34 1.78 -3.81
CA ARG A 39 12.92 1.71 -2.48
C ARG A 39 12.06 2.48 -1.49
N ILE A 40 11.73 1.82 -0.40
CA ILE A 40 11.00 2.43 0.73
C ILE A 40 12.02 2.88 1.77
N TYR A 41 11.91 4.12 2.20
CA TYR A 41 12.69 4.71 3.29
C TYR A 41 11.78 5.04 4.46
N LYS A 42 12.29 4.85 5.67
CA LYS A 42 11.63 5.20 6.93
C LYS A 42 12.68 5.71 7.91
N ASP A 43 12.36 6.75 8.64
CA ASP A 43 13.31 7.42 9.54
C ASP A 43 14.58 7.90 8.81
N GLY A 44 14.46 8.31 7.54
CA GLY A 44 15.58 8.69 6.70
C GLY A 44 16.53 7.54 6.31
N LYS A 45 16.14 6.30 6.61
CA LYS A 45 16.95 5.09 6.36
C LYS A 45 16.26 4.16 5.37
N PHE A 46 17.08 3.46 4.57
CA PHE A 46 16.58 2.38 3.72
C PHE A 46 15.86 1.33 4.56
N PHE A 47 14.63 1.01 4.14
CA PHE A 47 13.81 0.00 4.79
C PHE A 47 13.67 -1.26 3.94
N ARG A 48 13.24 -1.11 2.68
CA ARG A 48 12.99 -2.26 1.78
C ARG A 48 13.02 -1.84 0.31
N GLU A 49 13.50 -2.75 -0.53
CA GLU A 49 13.33 -2.70 -1.97
C GLU A 49 12.10 -3.50 -2.37
N VAL A 50 11.31 -2.99 -3.30
CA VAL A 50 10.12 -3.64 -3.84
C VAL A 50 10.14 -3.59 -5.37
N TRP A 51 9.47 -4.55 -5.99
CA TRP A 51 9.30 -4.64 -7.42
C TRP A 51 7.96 -4.05 -7.87
N ALA A 52 7.78 -3.92 -9.18
CA ALA A 52 6.57 -3.35 -9.75
C ALA A 52 5.28 -4.08 -9.30
N ASN A 53 5.33 -5.38 -9.05
CA ASN A 53 4.18 -6.14 -8.55
C ASN A 53 3.70 -5.72 -7.15
N ALA A 54 4.46 -4.89 -6.42
CA ALA A 54 4.00 -4.35 -5.15
C ALA A 54 2.97 -3.22 -5.31
N PHE A 55 2.96 -2.51 -6.46
CA PHE A 55 2.11 -1.34 -6.69
C PHE A 55 1.49 -1.26 -8.09
N ASP A 56 1.90 -2.10 -9.04
CA ASP A 56 1.28 -2.17 -10.38
C ASP A 56 0.28 -3.32 -10.42
N PRO A 57 -1.03 -3.02 -10.54
CA PRO A 57 -2.06 -4.04 -10.44
C PRO A 57 -2.04 -5.04 -11.60
N GLU A 58 -1.67 -4.62 -12.82
CA GLU A 58 -1.66 -5.49 -13.99
C GLU A 58 -0.47 -6.45 -13.95
N VAL A 59 0.71 -5.95 -13.56
CA VAL A 59 1.89 -6.79 -13.33
C VAL A 59 1.59 -7.84 -12.27
N ARG A 60 0.93 -7.43 -11.18
CA ARG A 60 0.57 -8.33 -10.09
C ARG A 60 -0.43 -9.39 -10.51
N ILE A 61 -1.47 -9.04 -11.27
CA ILE A 61 -2.44 -10.01 -11.81
C ILE A 61 -1.71 -11.06 -12.66
N ALA A 62 -0.80 -10.62 -13.54
CA ALA A 62 -0.03 -11.52 -14.39
C ALA A 62 0.87 -12.46 -13.58
N ASP A 63 1.53 -11.96 -12.54
CA ASP A 63 2.39 -12.77 -11.68
C ASP A 63 1.58 -13.81 -10.90
N TYR A 64 0.45 -13.44 -10.33
CA TYR A 64 -0.40 -14.37 -9.59
C TYR A 64 -1.05 -15.42 -10.49
N ALA A 65 -1.36 -15.06 -11.74
CA ALA A 65 -1.91 -16.00 -12.72
C ALA A 65 -0.96 -17.18 -12.99
N LYS A 66 0.36 -16.97 -12.91
CA LYS A 66 1.36 -18.03 -13.03
C LYS A 66 1.22 -19.14 -11.97
N PHE A 67 0.62 -18.79 -10.83
CA PHE A 67 0.37 -19.72 -9.72
C PHE A 67 -1.11 -20.14 -9.61
N GLY A 68 -1.92 -19.75 -10.59
CA GLY A 68 -3.35 -20.05 -10.62
C GLY A 68 -4.16 -19.31 -9.57
N VAL A 69 -3.68 -18.21 -9.03
CA VAL A 69 -4.44 -17.38 -8.09
C VAL A 69 -5.34 -16.42 -8.86
N ASP A 70 -6.63 -16.49 -8.58
CA ASP A 70 -7.67 -15.73 -9.30
C ASP A 70 -7.99 -14.41 -8.60
N VAL A 71 -8.07 -14.42 -7.27
CA VAL A 71 -8.48 -13.26 -6.46
C VAL A 71 -7.50 -13.07 -5.32
N GLN A 72 -7.19 -11.81 -5.04
CA GLN A 72 -6.35 -11.41 -3.90
C GLN A 72 -7.15 -10.52 -2.96
N VAL A 73 -7.13 -10.83 -1.68
CA VAL A 73 -7.63 -9.95 -0.62
C VAL A 73 -6.45 -9.08 -0.19
N VAL A 74 -6.48 -7.81 -0.59
CA VAL A 74 -5.36 -6.90 -0.38
C VAL A 74 -5.61 -5.93 0.77
N SER A 75 -4.59 -5.72 1.58
CA SER A 75 -4.54 -4.68 2.60
C SER A 75 -3.28 -3.85 2.42
N THR A 76 -3.22 -2.70 3.09
CA THR A 76 -2.00 -1.90 3.06
C THR A 76 -0.85 -2.60 3.79
N VAL A 77 0.37 -2.28 3.40
CA VAL A 77 1.57 -2.81 4.08
C VAL A 77 1.65 -2.25 5.51
N PRO A 78 1.90 -3.08 6.54
CA PRO A 78 1.88 -2.63 7.94
C PRO A 78 2.79 -1.46 8.27
N VAL A 79 3.93 -1.30 7.60
CA VAL A 79 4.83 -0.15 7.80
C VAL A 79 4.13 1.20 7.55
N LEU A 80 3.04 1.20 6.79
CA LEU A 80 2.27 2.38 6.42
C LEU A 80 1.15 2.72 7.42
N PHE A 81 0.89 1.89 8.41
CA PHE A 81 -0.19 2.15 9.39
C PHE A 81 0.04 3.42 10.20
N SER A 82 1.30 3.73 10.54
CA SER A 82 1.70 5.00 11.17
C SER A 82 0.90 5.36 12.42
N TYR A 83 0.58 4.38 13.27
CA TYR A 83 -0.21 4.57 14.51
C TYR A 83 0.45 5.50 15.54
N TRP A 84 1.74 5.77 15.38
CA TRP A 84 2.48 6.74 16.18
C TRP A 84 2.17 8.20 15.79
N ALA A 85 1.61 8.43 14.60
CA ALA A 85 1.34 9.76 14.07
C ALA A 85 0.19 10.45 14.83
N LYS A 86 0.14 11.78 14.73
CA LYS A 86 -1.01 12.54 15.25
C LYS A 86 -2.27 12.08 14.52
N PRO A 87 -3.43 12.01 15.22
CA PRO A 87 -4.67 11.50 14.62
C PRO A 87 -5.05 12.14 13.28
N SER A 88 -4.88 13.47 13.14
CA SER A 88 -5.19 14.17 11.88
C SER A 88 -4.27 13.75 10.73
N GLN A 89 -2.99 13.49 11.01
CA GLN A 89 -2.01 13.04 10.01
C GLN A 89 -2.23 11.58 9.63
N ALA A 90 -2.52 10.74 10.62
CA ALA A 90 -2.85 9.33 10.39
C ALA A 90 -4.14 9.20 9.57
N LEU A 91 -5.15 10.04 9.86
CA LEU A 91 -6.41 10.05 9.13
C LEU A 91 -6.21 10.40 7.64
N GLU A 92 -5.37 11.37 7.33
CA GLU A 92 -5.04 11.73 5.93
C GLU A 92 -4.41 10.53 5.21
N LEU A 93 -3.45 9.88 5.84
CA LEU A 93 -2.78 8.71 5.28
C LEU A 93 -3.76 7.56 5.07
N HIS A 94 -4.57 7.23 6.07
CA HIS A 94 -5.51 6.12 5.99
C HIS A 94 -6.61 6.36 4.94
N ARG A 95 -7.07 7.60 4.78
CA ARG A 95 -8.00 7.95 3.70
C ARG A 95 -7.37 7.72 2.33
N HIS A 96 -6.15 8.18 2.13
CA HIS A 96 -5.42 7.95 0.87
C HIS A 96 -5.29 6.45 0.56
N LEU A 97 -4.91 5.65 1.54
CA LEU A 97 -4.77 4.20 1.39
C LEU A 97 -6.10 3.51 1.09
N ASN A 98 -7.16 3.87 1.80
CA ASN A 98 -8.49 3.29 1.62
C ASN A 98 -9.10 3.67 0.27
N ASP A 99 -8.96 4.92 -0.15
CA ASP A 99 -9.43 5.40 -1.45
C ASP A 99 -8.71 4.68 -2.59
N HIS A 100 -7.40 4.47 -2.43
CA HIS A 100 -6.61 3.71 -3.39
C HIS A 100 -7.07 2.25 -3.49
N ALA A 101 -7.26 1.57 -2.36
CA ALA A 101 -7.75 0.19 -2.32
C ALA A 101 -9.15 0.06 -2.94
N ALA A 102 -10.05 0.99 -2.64
CA ALA A 102 -11.39 1.03 -3.23
C ALA A 102 -11.34 1.23 -4.75
N GLY A 103 -10.48 2.12 -5.22
CA GLY A 103 -10.26 2.36 -6.65
C GLY A 103 -9.73 1.12 -7.37
N LEU A 104 -8.80 0.40 -6.76
CA LEU A 104 -8.25 -0.84 -7.26
C LEU A 104 -9.35 -1.92 -7.42
N CYS A 105 -10.19 -2.09 -6.41
CA CYS A 105 -11.30 -3.06 -6.44
C CYS A 105 -12.37 -2.68 -7.49
N ARG A 106 -12.66 -1.40 -7.67
CA ARG A 106 -13.59 -0.94 -8.71
C ARG A 106 -13.06 -1.18 -10.11
N LYS A 107 -11.76 -0.96 -10.33
CA LYS A 107 -11.14 -1.13 -11.64
C LYS A 107 -10.93 -2.61 -12.01
N TYR A 108 -10.65 -3.45 -11.03
CA TYR A 108 -10.37 -4.88 -11.22
C TYR A 108 -11.23 -5.75 -10.30
N PRO A 109 -12.58 -5.72 -10.44
CA PRO A 109 -13.48 -6.36 -9.47
C PRO A 109 -13.39 -7.89 -9.43
N ARG A 110 -12.83 -8.50 -10.47
CA ARG A 110 -12.63 -9.96 -10.53
C ARG A 110 -11.34 -10.43 -9.91
N HIS A 111 -10.42 -9.51 -9.59
CA HIS A 111 -9.06 -9.85 -9.14
C HIS A 111 -8.76 -9.38 -7.73
N TYR A 112 -9.41 -8.31 -7.26
CA TYR A 112 -9.11 -7.70 -5.97
C TYR A 112 -10.33 -7.52 -5.10
N ALA A 113 -10.18 -7.93 -3.83
CA ALA A 113 -11.03 -7.50 -2.72
C ALA A 113 -10.15 -6.71 -1.74
N GLY A 114 -10.65 -5.62 -1.17
CA GLY A 114 -9.86 -4.73 -0.33
C GLY A 114 -10.26 -4.77 1.14
N ILE A 115 -9.27 -4.68 2.02
CA ILE A 115 -9.45 -4.44 3.44
C ILE A 115 -8.91 -3.05 3.75
N GLY A 116 -9.77 -2.20 4.30
CA GLY A 116 -9.41 -0.85 4.72
C GLY A 116 -8.65 -0.83 6.04
N THR A 117 -8.03 0.32 6.31
CA THR A 117 -7.38 0.61 7.59
C THR A 117 -8.07 1.80 8.26
N VAL A 118 -8.03 1.83 9.58
CA VAL A 118 -8.60 2.90 10.40
C VAL A 118 -7.60 3.35 11.45
N ASP A 119 -7.70 4.61 11.85
CA ASP A 119 -6.93 5.11 12.97
C ASP A 119 -7.61 4.68 14.28
N THR A 120 -6.92 3.85 15.04
CA THR A 120 -7.38 3.37 16.35
C THR A 120 -6.93 4.27 17.49
N THR A 121 -6.14 5.30 17.22
CA THR A 121 -5.65 6.24 18.25
C THR A 121 -6.62 7.40 18.47
N CYS A 122 -7.59 7.57 17.58
CA CYS A 122 -8.65 8.56 17.71
C CYS A 122 -9.70 8.07 18.71
N THR A 123 -9.43 8.25 19.99
CA THR A 123 -10.48 8.16 21.01
C THR A 123 -11.27 9.45 20.97
N SER A 124 -12.48 9.37 20.50
CA SER A 124 -13.45 10.48 20.53
C SER A 124 -13.74 10.93 21.97
#